data_ce5530873fc11e4b863b2db93b93a4ac
#
_entry.id   ce5530873fc11e4b863b2db93b93a4ac
#
_cell.length_a   1.000
_cell.length_b   1.000
_cell.length_c   1.000
_cell.angle_alpha   90.00
_cell.angle_beta   90.00
_cell.angle_gamma   90.00
#
_symmetry.space_group_name_H-M   'P 1'
#
loop_
_entity.id
_entity.type
_entity.pdbx_description
1 polymer ?
#
loop_
_entity_poly.entity_id
_entity_poly.type
_entity_poly.pdbx_seq_one_letter_code
_entity_poly.pdbx_strand_id
1 'polypeptide(L)'
;MSAQNFKNLPETIEKTADITKEQLAFLLATEDDAMIQDLKQRARNTGDRIYGKNVYIRGLIEFTNYCKNDCLYCGIRRSNCHADRYRLTEEEILSCCKIGYELGFRTFVLQGGEDGFYTDEKICQIVSKIKAEYPDCAVTLSIGEKSRESYQAYFDAGADRYLLRHETADEAHYEKLHPVEMSYQNRMRCLRDLKEIGYQTGCGFMVGSPYQTVDTLWEDLQFIRRLKPQMVGIGPFIPQKDTPFGTETAGTMAVSYTHLRAHET
;
A
#
# COMPACT_ATOMS: atom_id res chain seq x y z
N MET A 1 12.00 26.30 -18.48
CA MET A 1 10.76 26.99 -18.01
C MET A 1 11.11 27.71 -16.72
N SER A 2 10.80 28.99 -16.56
CA SER A 2 11.24 29.79 -15.43
C SER A 2 10.51 29.41 -14.15
N ALA A 3 11.20 29.41 -13.00
CA ALA A 3 10.68 29.15 -11.65
C ALA A 3 9.44 30.04 -11.30
N GLN A 4 9.23 31.11 -12.02
CA GLN A 4 8.09 32.03 -11.88
C GLN A 4 6.73 31.40 -12.19
N ASN A 5 6.69 30.32 -13.02
CA ASN A 5 5.43 29.65 -13.40
C ASN A 5 4.85 28.73 -12.30
N PHE A 6 5.61 28.39 -11.26
CA PHE A 6 5.16 27.43 -10.23
C PHE A 6 5.00 28.06 -8.84
N LYS A 7 5.07 29.41 -8.72
CA LYS A 7 5.00 30.10 -7.43
C LYS A 7 3.74 29.79 -6.62
N ASN A 8 2.61 29.53 -7.28
CA ASN A 8 1.33 29.20 -6.64
C ASN A 8 0.96 27.71 -6.79
N LEU A 9 1.95 26.85 -7.05
CA LEU A 9 1.72 25.44 -7.31
C LEU A 9 1.01 24.70 -6.15
N PRO A 10 1.37 24.89 -4.85
CA PRO A 10 0.66 24.29 -3.74
C PRO A 10 -0.85 24.62 -3.71
N GLU A 11 -1.20 25.88 -3.96
CA GLU A 11 -2.60 26.31 -4.04
C GLU A 11 -3.34 25.69 -5.24
N THR A 12 -2.67 25.59 -6.38
CA THR A 12 -3.23 24.97 -7.58
C THR A 12 -3.53 23.49 -7.34
N ILE A 13 -2.60 22.73 -6.74
CA ILE A 13 -2.79 21.32 -6.40
C ILE A 13 -3.97 21.15 -5.43
N GLU A 14 -4.05 21.97 -4.37
CA GLU A 14 -5.17 21.92 -3.42
C GLU A 14 -6.52 22.12 -4.10
N LYS A 15 -6.62 23.05 -5.05
CA LYS A 15 -7.87 23.38 -5.75
C LYS A 15 -8.27 22.36 -6.80
N THR A 16 -7.30 21.80 -7.51
CA THR A 16 -7.57 20.96 -8.67
C THR A 16 -7.49 19.46 -8.37
N ALA A 17 -6.85 19.08 -7.26
CA ALA A 17 -6.45 17.70 -6.94
C ALA A 17 -5.73 17.04 -8.11
N ASP A 18 -4.93 17.81 -8.85
CA ASP A 18 -4.22 17.38 -10.06
C ASP A 18 -2.84 18.00 -10.14
N ILE A 19 -1.93 17.28 -10.81
CA ILE A 19 -0.55 17.69 -11.01
C ILE A 19 -0.08 17.24 -12.40
N THR A 20 0.58 18.13 -13.13
CA THR A 20 1.24 17.73 -14.38
C THR A 20 2.59 17.08 -14.12
N LYS A 21 3.13 16.36 -15.09
CA LYS A 21 4.45 15.74 -14.99
C LYS A 21 5.55 16.78 -14.72
N GLU A 22 5.51 17.92 -15.40
CA GLU A 22 6.46 19.02 -15.23
C GLU A 22 6.39 19.64 -13.83
N GLN A 23 5.16 19.76 -13.28
CA GLN A 23 4.95 20.25 -11.91
C GLN A 23 5.48 19.24 -10.89
N LEU A 24 5.26 17.95 -11.10
CA LEU A 24 5.82 16.90 -10.26
C LEU A 24 7.35 16.92 -10.31
N ALA A 25 7.95 16.97 -11.51
CA ALA A 25 9.39 17.07 -11.67
C ALA A 25 9.99 18.27 -10.93
N PHE A 26 9.31 19.43 -11.01
CA PHE A 26 9.71 20.63 -10.28
C PHE A 26 9.63 20.43 -8.75
N LEU A 27 8.53 19.86 -8.22
CA LEU A 27 8.39 19.62 -6.78
C LEU A 27 9.41 18.63 -6.23
N LEU A 28 9.80 17.65 -7.02
CA LEU A 28 10.83 16.68 -6.63
C LEU A 28 12.25 17.26 -6.61
N ALA A 29 12.48 18.30 -7.43
CA ALA A 29 13.79 18.95 -7.56
C ALA A 29 13.91 20.25 -6.76
N THR A 30 12.80 20.76 -6.19
CA THR A 30 12.84 22.05 -5.49
C THR A 30 13.48 21.94 -4.13
N GLU A 31 14.33 22.93 -3.80
CA GLU A 31 14.91 23.16 -2.47
C GLU A 31 14.23 24.34 -1.76
N ASP A 32 13.11 24.86 -2.30
CA ASP A 32 12.33 25.95 -1.69
C ASP A 32 11.56 25.43 -0.47
N ASP A 33 12.17 25.57 0.70
CA ASP A 33 11.56 25.17 1.97
C ASP A 33 10.20 25.85 2.22
N ALA A 34 10.01 27.11 1.80
CA ALA A 34 8.76 27.81 2.01
C ALA A 34 7.62 27.16 1.20
N MET A 35 7.88 26.80 -0.05
CA MET A 35 6.94 26.08 -0.90
C MET A 35 6.64 24.67 -0.34
N ILE A 36 7.65 23.96 0.11
CA ILE A 36 7.48 22.62 0.71
C ILE A 36 6.63 22.71 1.98
N GLN A 37 6.84 23.71 2.83
CA GLN A 37 6.05 23.89 4.05
C GLN A 37 4.61 24.33 3.73
N ASP A 38 4.39 25.18 2.72
CA ASP A 38 3.03 25.54 2.29
C ASP A 38 2.26 24.30 1.78
N LEU A 39 2.90 23.47 0.95
CA LEU A 39 2.30 22.22 0.47
C LEU A 39 1.94 21.29 1.63
N LYS A 40 2.85 21.09 2.60
CA LYS A 40 2.59 20.31 3.82
C LYS A 40 1.44 20.86 4.64
N GLN A 41 1.36 22.16 4.81
CA GLN A 41 0.29 22.79 5.60
C GLN A 41 -1.08 22.65 4.93
N ARG A 42 -1.14 22.81 3.60
CA ARG A 42 -2.38 22.65 2.83
C ARG A 42 -2.88 21.20 2.87
N ALA A 43 -1.98 20.23 2.70
CA ALA A 43 -2.31 18.82 2.84
C ALA A 43 -2.84 18.49 4.25
N ARG A 44 -2.19 19.01 5.32
CA ARG A 44 -2.68 18.84 6.68
C ARG A 44 -4.07 19.45 6.86
N ASN A 45 -4.30 20.66 6.40
CA ASN A 45 -5.60 21.33 6.49
C ASN A 45 -6.71 20.55 5.78
N THR A 46 -6.37 19.93 4.63
CA THR A 46 -7.30 19.08 3.89
C THR A 46 -7.62 17.81 4.67
N GLY A 47 -6.62 17.12 5.21
CA GLY A 47 -6.83 15.96 6.08
C GLY A 47 -7.65 16.30 7.33
N ASP A 48 -7.32 17.41 8.03
CA ASP A 48 -8.05 17.86 9.22
C ASP A 48 -9.52 18.18 8.92
N ARG A 49 -9.82 18.72 7.72
CA ARG A 49 -11.19 19.00 7.29
C ARG A 49 -12.01 17.73 7.06
N ILE A 50 -11.39 16.66 6.56
CA ILE A 50 -12.07 15.41 6.20
C ILE A 50 -12.15 14.44 7.38
N TYR A 51 -11.06 14.28 8.13
CA TYR A 51 -10.92 13.28 9.18
C TYR A 51 -10.84 13.86 10.60
N GLY A 52 -10.83 15.19 10.73
CA GLY A 52 -10.52 15.84 12.00
C GLY A 52 -9.06 15.61 12.41
N LYS A 53 -8.79 15.73 13.71
CA LYS A 53 -7.45 15.52 14.28
C LYS A 53 -7.23 14.08 14.77
N ASN A 54 -8.12 13.16 14.42
CA ASN A 54 -8.06 11.78 14.88
C ASN A 54 -6.99 10.98 14.12
N VAL A 55 -6.30 10.13 14.86
CA VAL A 55 -5.38 9.13 14.29
C VAL A 55 -6.03 7.77 14.44
N TYR A 56 -6.28 7.09 13.33
CA TYR A 56 -6.88 5.76 13.32
C TYR A 56 -5.80 4.69 13.44
N ILE A 57 -5.74 4.03 14.59
CA ILE A 57 -4.78 2.97 14.86
C ILE A 57 -5.35 1.63 14.37
N ARG A 58 -4.50 0.81 13.76
CA ARG A 58 -4.85 -0.52 13.23
C ARG A 58 -3.99 -1.58 13.87
N GLY A 59 -4.59 -2.69 14.29
CA GLY A 59 -3.88 -3.88 14.77
C GLY A 59 -3.34 -4.67 13.59
N LEU A 60 -2.03 -4.64 13.38
CA LEU A 60 -1.37 -5.45 12.35
C LEU A 60 -1.02 -6.82 12.92
N ILE A 61 -1.43 -7.87 12.23
CA ILE A 61 -1.12 -9.26 12.53
C ILE A 61 -0.41 -9.85 11.32
N GLU A 62 0.91 -9.95 11.39
CA GLU A 62 1.73 -10.61 10.37
C GLU A 62 1.72 -12.11 10.64
N PHE A 63 0.74 -12.82 10.07
CA PHE A 63 0.46 -14.21 10.44
C PHE A 63 1.30 -15.25 9.71
N THR A 64 1.98 -14.87 8.63
CA THR A 64 2.95 -15.72 7.93
C THR A 64 3.97 -14.88 7.18
N ASN A 65 5.21 -15.34 7.13
CA ASN A 65 6.25 -14.79 6.28
C ASN A 65 6.71 -15.75 5.17
N TYR A 66 5.95 -16.82 4.92
CA TYR A 66 6.13 -17.62 3.72
C TYR A 66 5.52 -16.91 2.51
N CYS A 67 6.20 -16.94 1.39
CA CYS A 67 5.70 -16.37 0.14
C CYS A 67 6.13 -17.23 -1.04
N LYS A 68 5.21 -17.50 -1.99
CA LYS A 68 5.52 -18.19 -3.24
C LYS A 68 6.27 -17.33 -4.25
N ASN A 69 6.19 -15.99 -4.10
CA ASN A 69 6.77 -15.03 -5.03
C ASN A 69 8.23 -14.72 -4.70
N ASP A 70 8.94 -14.20 -5.71
CA ASP A 70 10.37 -13.91 -5.61
C ASP A 70 10.72 -12.47 -5.96
N CYS A 71 9.88 -11.51 -5.51
CA CYS A 71 10.06 -10.08 -5.74
C CYS A 71 11.47 -9.63 -5.33
N LEU A 72 12.12 -8.81 -6.17
CA LEU A 72 13.56 -8.53 -6.04
C LEU A 72 13.91 -7.65 -4.84
N TYR A 73 12.92 -6.98 -4.26
CA TYR A 73 13.06 -6.06 -3.11
C TYR A 73 12.61 -6.66 -1.77
N CYS A 74 11.95 -7.82 -1.78
CA CYS A 74 11.20 -8.29 -0.62
C CYS A 74 12.01 -9.23 0.27
N GLY A 75 12.16 -8.90 1.55
CA GLY A 75 12.91 -9.72 2.52
C GLY A 75 12.29 -11.10 2.77
N ILE A 76 10.97 -11.27 2.55
CA ILE A 76 10.30 -12.58 2.68
C ILE A 76 10.13 -13.30 1.34
N ARG A 77 10.89 -12.92 0.30
CA ARG A 77 10.87 -13.60 -0.99
C ARG A 77 11.21 -15.09 -0.86
N ARG A 78 10.68 -15.90 -1.79
CA ARG A 78 10.86 -17.38 -1.77
C ARG A 78 12.31 -17.81 -1.66
N SER A 79 13.19 -17.19 -2.44
CA SER A 79 14.62 -17.56 -2.51
C SER A 79 15.47 -17.05 -1.35
N ASN A 80 14.94 -16.24 -0.43
CA ASN A 80 15.67 -15.85 0.76
C ASN A 80 15.72 -17.00 1.77
N CYS A 81 16.80 -17.76 1.76
CA CYS A 81 17.04 -18.89 2.66
C CYS A 81 17.49 -18.47 4.07
N HIS A 82 17.79 -17.19 4.30
CA HIS A 82 18.21 -16.67 5.61
C HIS A 82 17.03 -16.11 6.42
N ALA A 83 15.82 -16.06 5.86
CA ALA A 83 14.65 -15.58 6.57
C ALA A 83 14.14 -16.69 7.52
N ASP A 84 14.05 -16.39 8.81
CA ASP A 84 13.40 -17.27 9.77
C ASP A 84 11.90 -17.33 9.45
N ARG A 85 11.43 -18.52 9.04
CA ARG A 85 10.08 -18.72 8.54
C ARG A 85 9.13 -19.15 9.65
N TYR A 86 7.95 -18.54 9.69
CA TYR A 86 6.90 -18.87 10.66
C TYR A 86 5.51 -18.83 10.02
N ARG A 87 4.57 -19.48 10.68
CA ARG A 87 3.13 -19.38 10.47
C ARG A 87 2.46 -19.37 11.81
N LEU A 88 1.56 -18.42 12.04
CA LEU A 88 0.73 -18.43 13.23
C LEU A 88 -0.41 -19.45 13.07
N THR A 89 -0.80 -20.10 14.14
CA THR A 89 -2.03 -20.89 14.16
C THR A 89 -3.28 -19.98 14.16
N GLU A 90 -4.44 -20.55 13.89
CA GLU A 90 -5.69 -19.81 13.99
C GLU A 90 -5.89 -19.25 15.40
N GLU A 91 -5.59 -20.05 16.42
CA GLU A 91 -5.71 -19.65 17.84
C GLU A 91 -4.81 -18.47 18.18
N GLU A 92 -3.57 -18.45 17.65
CA GLU A 92 -2.65 -17.33 17.84
C GLU A 92 -3.16 -16.07 17.18
N ILE A 93 -3.70 -16.16 15.95
CA ILE A 93 -4.31 -15.02 15.24
C ILE A 93 -5.49 -14.46 16.03
N LEU A 94 -6.40 -15.32 16.50
CA LEU A 94 -7.56 -14.91 17.28
C LEU A 94 -7.15 -14.32 18.65
N SER A 95 -6.10 -14.87 19.28
CA SER A 95 -5.52 -14.31 20.49
C SER A 95 -4.97 -12.89 20.30
N CYS A 96 -4.30 -12.63 19.16
CA CYS A 96 -3.87 -11.28 18.78
C CYS A 96 -5.06 -10.33 18.61
N CYS A 97 -6.16 -10.80 18.00
CA CYS A 97 -7.38 -10.00 17.86
C CYS A 97 -7.98 -9.65 19.21
N LYS A 98 -8.05 -10.62 20.14
CA LYS A 98 -8.56 -10.41 21.49
C LYS A 98 -7.76 -9.32 22.23
N ILE A 99 -6.44 -9.48 22.28
CA ILE A 99 -5.55 -8.50 22.93
C ILE A 99 -5.71 -7.11 22.27
N GLY A 100 -5.75 -7.06 20.94
CA GLY A 100 -5.95 -5.81 20.20
C GLY A 100 -7.28 -5.15 20.51
N TYR A 101 -8.36 -5.92 20.61
CA TYR A 101 -9.69 -5.42 20.96
C TYR A 101 -9.74 -4.81 22.35
N GLU A 102 -9.16 -5.50 23.33
CA GLU A 102 -9.01 -5.02 24.72
C GLU A 102 -8.20 -3.73 24.82
N LEU A 103 -7.18 -3.57 23.94
CA LEU A 103 -6.38 -2.35 23.80
C LEU A 103 -7.09 -1.22 23.04
N GLY A 104 -8.32 -1.45 22.53
CA GLY A 104 -9.12 -0.45 21.85
C GLY A 104 -8.98 -0.43 20.33
N PHE A 105 -8.24 -1.35 19.72
CA PHE A 105 -8.22 -1.47 18.25
C PHE A 105 -9.61 -1.85 17.70
N ARG A 106 -9.99 -1.26 16.56
CA ARG A 106 -11.25 -1.54 15.85
C ARG A 106 -11.01 -1.85 14.37
N THR A 107 -9.77 -2.14 14.02
CA THR A 107 -9.39 -2.65 12.71
C THR A 107 -8.26 -3.64 12.90
N PHE A 108 -8.43 -4.85 12.37
CA PHE A 108 -7.38 -5.86 12.29
C PHE A 108 -6.91 -6.00 10.85
N VAL A 109 -5.60 -5.96 10.65
CA VAL A 109 -4.96 -6.17 9.35
C VAL A 109 -4.24 -7.50 9.38
N LEU A 110 -4.77 -8.48 8.67
CA LEU A 110 -4.12 -9.77 8.45
C LEU A 110 -3.17 -9.63 7.26
N GLN A 111 -1.88 -9.61 7.55
CA GLN A 111 -0.83 -9.44 6.54
C GLN A 111 0.05 -10.67 6.47
N GLY A 112 0.48 -11.03 5.27
CA GLY A 112 1.42 -12.12 5.04
C GLY A 112 1.93 -12.17 3.62
N GLY A 113 2.86 -13.07 3.36
CA GLY A 113 3.22 -13.45 2.00
C GLY A 113 2.08 -14.24 1.32
N GLU A 114 2.23 -14.49 0.02
CA GLU A 114 1.31 -15.39 -0.70
C GLU A 114 1.65 -16.86 -0.35
N ASP A 115 1.11 -17.30 0.78
CA ASP A 115 1.37 -18.62 1.37
C ASP A 115 0.22 -19.58 1.06
N GLY A 116 0.51 -20.64 0.32
CA GLY A 116 -0.47 -21.68 -0.04
C GLY A 116 -0.95 -22.55 1.14
N PHE A 117 -0.31 -22.45 2.31
CA PHE A 117 -0.78 -23.13 3.52
C PHE A 117 -2.14 -22.59 4.00
N TYR A 118 -2.34 -21.29 3.84
CA TYR A 118 -3.63 -20.63 4.14
C TYR A 118 -4.51 -20.70 2.90
N THR A 119 -5.26 -21.81 2.78
CA THR A 119 -6.26 -21.98 1.73
C THR A 119 -7.39 -20.96 1.87
N ASP A 120 -8.21 -20.82 0.83
CA ASP A 120 -9.35 -19.90 0.86
C ASP A 120 -10.31 -20.23 2.01
N GLU A 121 -10.53 -21.52 2.27
CA GLU A 121 -11.40 -21.98 3.37
C GLU A 121 -10.84 -21.53 4.74
N LYS A 122 -9.53 -21.67 4.97
CA LYS A 122 -8.89 -21.24 6.22
C LYS A 122 -8.99 -19.72 6.41
N ILE A 123 -8.75 -18.95 5.36
CA ILE A 123 -8.89 -17.48 5.44
C ILE A 123 -10.33 -17.10 5.72
N CYS A 124 -11.31 -17.68 5.02
CA CYS A 124 -12.74 -17.44 5.27
C CYS A 124 -13.12 -17.80 6.71
N GLN A 125 -12.63 -18.92 7.23
CA GLN A 125 -12.91 -19.36 8.60
C GLN A 125 -12.35 -18.35 9.63
N ILE A 126 -11.11 -17.92 9.48
CA ILE A 126 -10.48 -16.93 10.37
C ILE A 126 -11.26 -15.60 10.33
N VAL A 127 -11.56 -15.09 9.12
CA VAL A 127 -12.31 -13.84 8.94
C VAL A 127 -13.69 -13.94 9.60
N SER A 128 -14.44 -15.02 9.34
CA SER A 128 -15.79 -15.23 9.91
C SER A 128 -15.75 -15.29 11.43
N LYS A 129 -14.76 -15.95 12.04
CA LYS A 129 -14.59 -16.00 13.49
C LYS A 129 -14.30 -14.62 14.09
N ILE A 130 -13.41 -13.85 13.46
CA ILE A 130 -13.12 -12.48 13.90
C ILE A 130 -14.39 -11.62 13.83
N LYS A 131 -15.15 -11.69 12.74
CA LYS A 131 -16.38 -10.91 12.58
C LYS A 131 -17.49 -11.34 13.54
N ALA A 132 -17.59 -12.62 13.86
CA ALA A 132 -18.55 -13.13 14.84
C ALA A 132 -18.25 -12.66 16.26
N GLU A 133 -16.97 -12.62 16.66
CA GLU A 133 -16.53 -12.23 17.99
C GLU A 133 -16.43 -10.70 18.16
N TYR A 134 -16.01 -9.99 17.09
CA TYR A 134 -15.79 -8.53 17.09
C TYR A 134 -16.56 -7.88 15.91
N PRO A 135 -17.89 -7.83 15.92
CA PRO A 135 -18.69 -7.35 14.79
C PRO A 135 -18.48 -5.85 14.49
N ASP A 136 -18.03 -5.08 15.47
CA ASP A 136 -17.69 -3.65 15.34
C ASP A 136 -16.28 -3.40 14.78
N CYS A 137 -15.48 -4.45 14.58
CA CYS A 137 -14.15 -4.35 14.00
C CYS A 137 -14.18 -4.55 12.48
N ALA A 138 -13.38 -3.74 11.78
CA ALA A 138 -13.10 -3.97 10.38
C ALA A 138 -11.93 -4.96 10.19
N VAL A 139 -12.08 -5.89 9.26
CA VAL A 139 -11.03 -6.83 8.86
C VAL A 139 -10.44 -6.41 7.52
N THR A 140 -9.15 -6.21 7.50
CA THR A 140 -8.35 -5.90 6.29
C THR A 140 -7.48 -7.10 5.95
N LEU A 141 -7.51 -7.55 4.70
CA LEU A 141 -6.58 -8.55 4.19
C LEU A 141 -5.47 -7.89 3.37
N SER A 142 -4.24 -8.37 3.52
CA SER A 142 -3.06 -7.96 2.74
C SER A 142 -2.20 -9.20 2.49
N ILE A 143 -2.70 -10.10 1.62
CA ILE A 143 -2.17 -11.45 1.37
C ILE A 143 -1.90 -11.72 -0.11
N GLY A 144 -1.63 -10.65 -0.86
CA GLY A 144 -1.18 -10.71 -2.24
C GLY A 144 -2.27 -10.96 -3.28
N GLU A 145 -1.90 -11.56 -4.40
CA GLU A 145 -2.77 -11.77 -5.55
C GLU A 145 -3.57 -13.07 -5.40
N LYS A 146 -4.88 -12.97 -5.70
CA LYS A 146 -5.82 -14.09 -5.65
C LYS A 146 -6.70 -14.12 -6.90
N SER A 147 -7.49 -15.17 -7.07
CA SER A 147 -8.55 -15.19 -8.06
C SER A 147 -9.71 -14.27 -7.63
N ARG A 148 -10.58 -13.92 -8.58
CA ARG A 148 -11.80 -13.16 -8.28
C ARG A 148 -12.70 -13.92 -7.32
N GLU A 149 -12.80 -15.24 -7.50
CA GLU A 149 -13.61 -16.13 -6.66
C GLU A 149 -13.07 -16.14 -5.21
N SER A 150 -11.76 -16.22 -5.02
CA SER A 150 -11.14 -16.12 -3.69
C SER A 150 -11.45 -14.78 -3.03
N TYR A 151 -11.30 -13.67 -3.76
CA TYR A 151 -11.66 -12.34 -3.24
C TYR A 151 -13.13 -12.26 -2.85
N GLN A 152 -14.03 -12.80 -3.68
CA GLN A 152 -15.45 -12.82 -3.36
C GLN A 152 -15.74 -13.64 -2.10
N ALA A 153 -15.14 -14.82 -1.98
CA ALA A 153 -15.32 -15.68 -0.80
C ALA A 153 -14.86 -14.98 0.50
N TYR A 154 -13.73 -14.29 0.47
CA TYR A 154 -13.25 -13.55 1.64
C TYR A 154 -14.16 -12.36 1.99
N PHE A 155 -14.70 -11.66 0.97
CA PHE A 155 -15.66 -10.58 1.15
C PHE A 155 -16.95 -11.10 1.80
N ASP A 156 -17.48 -12.20 1.29
CA ASP A 156 -18.68 -12.85 1.83
C ASP A 156 -18.47 -13.38 3.26
N ALA A 157 -17.24 -13.78 3.60
CA ALA A 157 -16.84 -14.16 4.94
C ALA A 157 -16.75 -12.96 5.92
N GLY A 158 -16.80 -11.72 5.42
CA GLY A 158 -16.82 -10.49 6.20
C GLY A 158 -15.55 -9.65 6.15
N ALA A 159 -14.62 -9.90 5.23
CA ALA A 159 -13.47 -9.01 5.02
C ALA A 159 -13.93 -7.67 4.41
N ASP A 160 -13.72 -6.59 5.15
CA ASP A 160 -14.20 -5.25 4.75
C ASP A 160 -13.26 -4.55 3.77
N ARG A 161 -11.94 -4.80 3.92
CA ARG A 161 -10.88 -4.09 3.21
C ARG A 161 -9.85 -5.05 2.64
N TYR A 162 -9.25 -4.64 1.53
CA TYR A 162 -8.11 -5.36 0.96
C TYR A 162 -7.01 -4.38 0.54
N LEU A 163 -5.79 -4.59 1.03
CA LEU A 163 -4.62 -3.81 0.64
C LEU A 163 -3.76 -4.63 -0.32
N LEU A 164 -3.66 -4.18 -1.56
CA LEU A 164 -2.77 -4.73 -2.56
C LEU A 164 -1.98 -3.59 -3.22
N ARG A 165 -0.72 -3.42 -2.84
CA ARG A 165 0.12 -2.40 -3.46
C ARG A 165 0.36 -2.74 -4.92
N HIS A 166 0.17 -1.74 -5.81
CA HIS A 166 0.47 -1.93 -7.23
C HIS A 166 1.98 -1.91 -7.51
N GLU A 167 2.76 -1.36 -6.57
CA GLU A 167 4.21 -1.19 -6.55
C GLU A 167 4.73 -0.22 -7.61
N THR A 168 4.18 -0.24 -8.81
CA THR A 168 4.30 0.75 -9.86
C THR A 168 3.18 0.58 -10.89
N ALA A 169 2.73 1.67 -11.49
CA ALA A 169 1.75 1.67 -12.58
C ALA A 169 2.40 1.65 -13.98
N ASP A 170 3.73 1.59 -14.04
CA ASP A 170 4.50 1.43 -15.26
C ASP A 170 4.90 -0.05 -15.43
N GLU A 171 4.47 -0.67 -16.54
CA GLU A 171 4.70 -2.10 -16.78
C GLU A 171 6.19 -2.44 -16.90
N ALA A 172 6.97 -1.62 -17.62
CA ALA A 172 8.39 -1.86 -17.79
C ALA A 172 9.19 -1.71 -16.49
N HIS A 173 8.73 -0.85 -15.58
CA HIS A 173 9.26 -0.75 -14.23
C HIS A 173 8.83 -1.93 -13.37
N TYR A 174 7.57 -2.38 -13.48
CA TYR A 174 7.05 -3.56 -12.76
C TYR A 174 7.88 -4.81 -13.04
N GLU A 175 8.22 -5.06 -14.32
CA GLU A 175 9.06 -6.18 -14.74
C GLU A 175 10.48 -6.14 -14.15
N LYS A 176 11.01 -4.94 -13.87
CA LYS A 176 12.32 -4.79 -13.20
C LYS A 176 12.29 -5.04 -11.69
N LEU A 177 11.12 -4.97 -11.07
CA LEU A 177 10.93 -5.20 -9.62
C LEU A 177 10.54 -6.63 -9.29
N HIS A 178 9.97 -7.37 -10.24
CA HIS A 178 9.33 -8.64 -10.02
C HIS A 178 9.91 -9.75 -10.92
N PRO A 179 9.81 -11.02 -10.51
CA PRO A 179 10.21 -12.12 -11.37
C PRO A 179 9.23 -12.28 -12.55
N VAL A 180 9.69 -12.94 -13.60
CA VAL A 180 8.94 -13.10 -14.87
C VAL A 180 7.58 -13.81 -14.71
N GLU A 181 7.41 -14.60 -13.65
CA GLU A 181 6.14 -15.27 -13.33
C GLU A 181 5.06 -14.34 -12.79
N MET A 182 5.43 -13.12 -12.40
CA MET A 182 4.49 -12.12 -11.90
C MET A 182 4.14 -11.14 -13.02
N SER A 183 2.86 -11.09 -13.38
CA SER A 183 2.36 -10.24 -14.47
C SER A 183 1.80 -8.92 -13.95
N TYR A 184 2.22 -7.82 -14.55
CA TYR A 184 1.63 -6.50 -14.32
C TYR A 184 0.11 -6.50 -14.58
N GLN A 185 -0.33 -7.12 -15.68
CA GLN A 185 -1.76 -7.20 -16.02
C GLN A 185 -2.55 -7.93 -14.96
N ASN A 186 -1.98 -9.01 -14.36
CA ASN A 186 -2.65 -9.72 -13.27
C ASN A 186 -2.77 -8.86 -12.01
N ARG A 187 -1.73 -8.08 -11.67
CA ARG A 187 -1.78 -7.13 -10.56
C ARG A 187 -2.90 -6.10 -10.76
N MET A 188 -3.01 -5.54 -11.97
CA MET A 188 -4.04 -4.56 -12.30
C MET A 188 -5.44 -5.18 -12.35
N ARG A 189 -5.58 -6.45 -12.79
CA ARG A 189 -6.82 -7.23 -12.72
C ARG A 189 -7.26 -7.37 -11.26
N CYS A 190 -6.37 -7.83 -10.39
CA CYS A 190 -6.67 -7.99 -8.97
C CYS A 190 -7.24 -6.71 -8.34
N LEU A 191 -6.63 -5.55 -8.60
CA LEU A 191 -7.11 -4.27 -8.07
C LEU A 191 -8.50 -3.88 -8.62
N ARG A 192 -8.77 -4.18 -9.89
CA ARG A 192 -10.12 -3.97 -10.47
C ARG A 192 -11.14 -4.90 -9.82
N ASP A 193 -10.83 -6.20 -9.70
CA ASP A 193 -11.71 -7.18 -9.08
C ASP A 193 -12.08 -6.77 -7.64
N LEU A 194 -11.10 -6.35 -6.84
CA LEU A 194 -11.34 -5.86 -5.48
C LEU A 194 -12.30 -4.67 -5.44
N LYS A 195 -12.13 -3.70 -6.35
CA LYS A 195 -13.04 -2.54 -6.46
C LYS A 195 -14.45 -2.95 -6.87
N GLU A 196 -14.57 -3.84 -7.86
CA GLU A 196 -15.87 -4.29 -8.39
C GLU A 196 -16.65 -5.15 -7.39
N ILE A 197 -15.96 -5.95 -6.57
CA ILE A 197 -16.58 -6.74 -5.49
C ILE A 197 -17.14 -5.82 -4.39
N GLY A 198 -16.53 -4.65 -4.18
CA GLY A 198 -17.00 -3.67 -3.21
C GLY A 198 -16.11 -3.48 -1.98
N TYR A 199 -14.88 -4.01 -2.00
CA TYR A 199 -13.92 -3.75 -0.93
C TYR A 199 -13.59 -2.26 -0.77
N GLN A 200 -13.34 -1.84 0.44
CA GLN A 200 -12.51 -0.66 0.66
C GLN A 200 -11.08 -1.01 0.21
N THR A 201 -10.81 -0.72 -1.06
CA THR A 201 -9.58 -1.14 -1.73
C THR A 201 -8.43 -0.22 -1.39
N GLY A 202 -7.30 -0.82 -1.03
CA GLY A 202 -6.02 -0.13 -0.83
C GLY A 202 -5.04 -0.44 -1.95
N CYS A 203 -4.28 0.56 -2.37
CA CYS A 203 -3.15 0.41 -3.29
C CYS A 203 -1.91 1.14 -2.75
N GLY A 204 -0.85 1.23 -3.51
CA GLY A 204 0.35 1.97 -3.13
C GLY A 204 1.60 1.54 -3.88
N PHE A 205 2.69 2.23 -3.61
CA PHE A 205 3.99 2.01 -4.25
C PHE A 205 5.14 2.40 -3.34
N MET A 206 6.36 2.02 -3.73
CA MET A 206 7.60 2.44 -3.06
C MET A 206 8.14 3.69 -3.75
N VAL A 207 8.72 4.61 -2.95
CA VAL A 207 9.43 5.80 -3.45
C VAL A 207 10.92 5.58 -3.39
N GLY A 208 11.63 5.87 -4.47
CA GLY A 208 13.06 5.64 -4.60
C GLY A 208 13.43 4.17 -4.79
N SER A 209 12.52 3.35 -5.32
CA SER A 209 12.85 1.98 -5.74
C SER A 209 13.82 2.01 -6.94
N PRO A 210 14.63 0.96 -7.12
CA PRO A 210 15.51 0.87 -8.27
C PRO A 210 14.77 1.11 -9.59
N TYR A 211 15.41 1.83 -10.52
CA TYR A 211 14.86 2.20 -11.84
C TYR A 211 13.65 3.14 -11.83
N GLN A 212 13.21 3.64 -10.68
CA GLN A 212 12.14 4.62 -10.62
C GLN A 212 12.54 5.95 -11.22
N THR A 213 11.65 6.57 -11.97
CA THR A 213 11.85 7.87 -12.61
C THR A 213 10.67 8.79 -12.29
N VAL A 214 10.79 10.07 -12.65
CA VAL A 214 9.65 11.00 -12.55
C VAL A 214 8.46 10.51 -13.37
N ASP A 215 8.70 9.89 -14.52
CA ASP A 215 7.66 9.36 -15.39
C ASP A 215 6.88 8.23 -14.72
N THR A 216 7.59 7.27 -14.12
CA THR A 216 6.95 6.16 -13.40
C THR A 216 6.19 6.64 -12.16
N LEU A 217 6.72 7.61 -11.41
CA LEU A 217 6.03 8.23 -10.28
C LEU A 217 4.77 8.98 -10.72
N TRP A 218 4.83 9.69 -11.83
CA TRP A 218 3.65 10.38 -12.36
C TRP A 218 2.56 9.38 -12.78
N GLU A 219 2.92 8.27 -13.42
CA GLU A 219 1.97 7.19 -13.75
C GLU A 219 1.35 6.59 -12.49
N ASP A 220 2.12 6.40 -11.40
CA ASP A 220 1.61 5.92 -10.12
C ASP A 220 0.55 6.88 -9.56
N LEU A 221 0.79 8.19 -9.59
CA LEU A 221 -0.17 9.19 -9.14
C LEU A 221 -1.44 9.20 -10.01
N GLN A 222 -1.28 9.12 -11.34
CA GLN A 222 -2.42 9.04 -12.26
C GLN A 222 -3.22 7.74 -12.08
N PHE A 223 -2.55 6.63 -11.76
CA PHE A 223 -3.21 5.38 -11.44
C PHE A 223 -4.06 5.50 -10.17
N ILE A 224 -3.52 6.06 -9.08
CA ILE A 224 -4.26 6.30 -7.84
C ILE A 224 -5.50 7.17 -8.13
N ARG A 225 -5.34 8.24 -8.91
CA ARG A 225 -6.45 9.12 -9.30
C ARG A 225 -7.55 8.40 -10.08
N ARG A 226 -7.18 7.49 -10.99
CA ARG A 226 -8.15 6.66 -11.76
C ARG A 226 -8.81 5.60 -10.89
N LEU A 227 -8.03 4.90 -10.06
CA LEU A 227 -8.52 3.82 -9.20
C LEU A 227 -9.44 4.32 -8.08
N LYS A 228 -9.19 5.54 -7.57
CA LYS A 228 -9.89 6.13 -6.41
C LYS A 228 -9.95 5.14 -5.24
N PRO A 229 -8.80 4.71 -4.70
CA PRO A 229 -8.75 3.78 -3.59
C PRO A 229 -9.19 4.45 -2.29
N GLN A 230 -9.61 3.65 -1.31
CA GLN A 230 -9.92 4.12 0.04
C GLN A 230 -8.70 4.13 0.97
N MET A 231 -7.62 3.48 0.56
CA MET A 231 -6.36 3.45 1.30
C MET A 231 -5.20 3.56 0.32
N VAL A 232 -4.18 4.35 0.68
CA VAL A 232 -2.95 4.47 -0.11
C VAL A 232 -1.76 4.25 0.80
N GLY A 233 -0.93 3.26 0.48
CA GLY A 233 0.31 2.95 1.20
C GLY A 233 1.52 3.38 0.40
N ILE A 234 2.07 4.56 0.69
CA ILE A 234 3.31 5.07 0.08
C ILE A 234 4.38 5.14 1.16
N GLY A 235 5.57 4.66 0.83
CA GLY A 235 6.72 4.71 1.74
C GLY A 235 8.02 4.61 0.96
N PRO A 236 9.16 4.98 1.57
CA PRO A 236 10.45 4.86 0.92
C PRO A 236 10.79 3.39 0.66
N PHE A 237 11.49 3.13 -0.44
CA PHE A 237 12.18 1.86 -0.62
C PHE A 237 13.27 1.71 0.45
N ILE A 238 13.26 0.59 1.14
CA ILE A 238 14.26 0.23 2.14
C ILE A 238 14.93 -1.06 1.67
N PRO A 239 16.22 -1.04 1.31
CA PRO A 239 16.95 -2.23 0.90
C PRO A 239 16.85 -3.31 1.99
N GLN A 240 16.44 -4.51 1.60
CA GLN A 240 16.38 -5.64 2.51
C GLN A 240 17.60 -6.54 2.28
N LYS A 241 18.30 -6.86 3.37
CA LYS A 241 19.42 -7.79 3.34
C LYS A 241 18.99 -9.12 2.67
N ASP A 242 19.92 -9.75 1.98
CA ASP A 242 19.71 -11.04 1.31
C ASP A 242 18.64 -11.00 0.19
N THR A 243 18.48 -9.83 -0.44
CA THR A 243 17.67 -9.64 -1.65
C THR A 243 18.53 -9.12 -2.80
N PRO A 244 18.11 -9.27 -4.06
CA PRO A 244 18.84 -8.68 -5.20
C PRO A 244 19.03 -7.17 -5.08
N PHE A 245 18.10 -6.46 -4.44
CA PHE A 245 18.19 -5.01 -4.21
C PHE A 245 18.73 -4.65 -2.82
N GLY A 246 19.34 -5.59 -2.13
CA GLY A 246 19.83 -5.39 -0.77
C GLY A 246 20.99 -4.37 -0.63
N THR A 247 21.66 -4.05 -1.74
CA THR A 247 22.77 -3.07 -1.80
C THR A 247 22.40 -1.79 -2.53
N GLU A 248 21.15 -1.68 -3.00
CA GLU A 248 20.66 -0.48 -3.68
C GLU A 248 20.49 0.69 -2.71
N THR A 249 20.46 1.90 -3.25
CA THR A 249 20.25 3.11 -2.44
C THR A 249 18.83 3.15 -1.90
N ALA A 250 18.68 3.43 -0.62
CA ALA A 250 17.38 3.61 0.01
C ALA A 250 16.65 4.85 -0.53
N GLY A 251 15.35 4.75 -0.68
CA GLY A 251 14.47 5.89 -0.93
C GLY A 251 14.45 6.86 0.27
N THR A 252 14.12 8.12 0.04
CA THR A 252 14.10 9.12 1.09
C THR A 252 12.68 9.39 1.60
N MET A 253 12.57 9.66 2.92
CA MET A 253 11.31 10.08 3.53
C MET A 253 10.83 11.43 2.99
N ALA A 254 11.73 12.35 2.65
CA ALA A 254 11.38 13.64 2.10
C ALA A 254 10.54 13.50 0.81
N VAL A 255 10.99 12.65 -0.11
CA VAL A 255 10.27 12.37 -1.35
C VAL A 255 8.94 11.66 -1.06
N SER A 256 8.91 10.67 -0.15
CA SER A 256 7.67 10.00 0.26
C SER A 256 6.64 10.96 0.84
N TYR A 257 7.04 11.90 1.70
CA TYR A 257 6.15 12.91 2.27
C TYR A 257 5.58 13.88 1.23
N THR A 258 6.35 14.24 0.24
CA THR A 258 5.89 15.12 -0.84
C THR A 258 4.78 14.44 -1.67
N HIS A 259 4.83 13.13 -1.83
CA HIS A 259 3.81 12.33 -2.56
C HIS A 259 2.57 12.02 -1.73
N LEU A 260 2.73 11.60 -0.47
CA LEU A 260 1.61 11.21 0.41
C LEU A 260 0.57 12.32 0.57
N ARG A 261 1.01 13.57 0.56
CA ARG A 261 0.15 14.71 0.85
C ARG A 261 -0.52 15.34 -0.36
N ALA A 262 -0.10 14.98 -1.56
CA ALA A 262 -0.75 15.42 -2.79
C ALA A 262 -2.07 14.67 -3.07
N HIS A 263 -2.38 13.59 -2.35
CA HIS A 263 -3.49 12.67 -2.61
C HIS A 263 -4.38 12.37 -1.40
N GLU A 264 -4.25 13.11 -0.31
CA GLU A 264 -5.17 13.02 0.84
C GLU A 264 -6.48 13.81 0.58
N THR A 265 -7.05 13.67 -0.61
CA THR A 265 -8.36 14.26 -0.94
C THR A 265 -9.36 13.19 -1.31
#